data_042c819b725f82cd90a05894bf96a820
#
_entry.id   042c819b725f82cd90a05894bf96a820
#
_cell.length_a   1.000
_cell.length_b   1.000
_cell.length_c   1.000
_cell.angle_alpha   90.00
_cell.angle_beta   90.00
_cell.angle_gamma   90.00
#
_symmetry.space_group_name_H-M   'P 1'
#
loop_
_entity.id
_entity.type
_entity.pdbx_description
1 polymer ?
#
loop_
_entity_poly.entity_id
_entity_poly.type
_entity_poly.pdbx_seq_one_letter_code
_entity_poly.pdbx_strand_id
1 'polypeptide(L)' 'MDYKKDLLLRSAARLYSLGIEVEAAREQLRKLVEQGVPYDSSEMRKALEEFQELDRQWRALEQEHLQLRSEIAGES' A
#
# COMPACT_ATOMS: atom_id res chain seq x y z
N MET A 1 7.22 0.66 -29.17
CA MET A 1 6.82 0.17 -27.86
C MET A 1 7.16 1.22 -26.80
N ASP A 2 6.21 1.59 -26.00
CA ASP A 2 6.39 2.65 -25.03
C ASP A 2 6.78 2.07 -23.66
N TYR A 3 8.06 2.18 -23.33
CA TYR A 3 8.63 1.65 -22.09
C TYR A 3 7.96 2.26 -20.84
N LYS A 4 7.68 3.56 -20.88
CA LYS A 4 7.05 4.26 -19.75
C LYS A 4 5.63 3.80 -19.52
N LYS A 5 4.87 3.55 -20.56
CA LYS A 5 3.52 3.01 -20.43
C LYS A 5 3.51 1.61 -19.81
N ASP A 6 4.49 0.79 -20.22
CA ASP A 6 4.65 -0.54 -19.64
C ASP A 6 4.97 -0.47 -18.14
N LEU A 7 5.87 0.43 -17.75
CA LEU A 7 6.18 0.68 -16.35
C LEU A 7 4.95 1.17 -15.57
N LEU A 8 4.16 2.03 -16.20
CA LEU A 8 2.93 2.54 -15.58
C LEU A 8 1.93 1.41 -15.30
N LEU A 9 1.76 0.51 -16.25
CA LEU A 9 0.87 -0.64 -16.08
C LEU A 9 1.36 -1.55 -14.96
N ARG A 10 2.67 -1.80 -14.90
CA ARG A 10 3.26 -2.63 -13.85
C ARG A 10 3.10 -2.01 -12.48
N SER A 11 3.32 -0.71 -12.36
CA SER A 11 3.16 -0.02 -11.09
C SER A 11 1.70 0.01 -10.64
N ALA A 12 0.77 0.17 -11.58
CA ALA A 12 -0.66 0.10 -11.29
C ALA A 12 -1.06 -1.27 -10.73
N ALA A 13 -0.55 -2.34 -11.36
CA ALA A 13 -0.82 -3.71 -10.89
C ALA A 13 -0.26 -3.94 -9.50
N ARG A 14 0.94 -3.45 -9.23
CA ARG A 14 1.57 -3.58 -7.91
C ARG A 14 0.83 -2.77 -6.85
N LEU A 15 0.39 -1.57 -7.19
CA LEU A 15 -0.43 -0.74 -6.29
C LEU A 15 -1.72 -1.45 -5.92
N TYR A 16 -2.36 -2.07 -6.89
CA TYR A 16 -3.59 -2.81 -6.66
C TYR A 16 -3.35 -3.98 -5.69
N SER A 17 -2.34 -4.80 -5.98
CA SER A 17 -2.00 -5.95 -5.13
C SER A 17 -1.61 -5.53 -3.72
N LEU A 18 -0.77 -4.52 -3.60
CA LEU A 18 -0.32 -4.01 -2.30
C LEU A 18 -1.48 -3.35 -1.54
N GLY A 19 -2.38 -2.68 -2.25
CA GLY A 19 -3.58 -2.10 -1.67
C GLY A 19 -4.47 -3.14 -1.00
N ILE A 20 -4.59 -4.32 -1.61
CA ILE A 20 -5.33 -5.44 -1.02
C ILE A 20 -4.68 -5.87 0.30
N GLU A 21 -3.35 -5.95 0.33
CA GLU A 21 -2.61 -6.32 1.55
C GLU A 21 -2.79 -5.27 2.65
N VAL A 22 -2.75 -3.98 2.28
CA VAL A 22 -2.98 -2.87 3.23
C VAL A 22 -4.38 -2.98 3.82
N GLU A 23 -5.39 -3.22 3.00
CA GLU A 23 -6.76 -3.36 3.48
C GLU A 23 -6.94 -4.60 4.37
N ALA A 24 -6.28 -5.70 4.04
CA ALA A 24 -6.32 -6.90 4.88
C ALA A 24 -5.69 -6.64 6.25
N ALA A 25 -4.57 -5.91 6.29
CA ALA A 25 -3.92 -5.55 7.55
C ALA A 25 -4.78 -4.59 8.38
N ARG A 26 -5.46 -3.65 7.73
CA ARG A 26 -6.40 -2.74 8.38
C ARG A 26 -7.56 -3.52 9.00
N GLU A 27 -8.11 -4.47 8.27
CA GLU A 27 -9.22 -5.31 8.73
C GLU A 27 -8.80 -6.13 9.95
N GLN A 28 -7.57 -6.65 9.94
CA GLN A 28 -7.03 -7.38 11.08
C GLN A 28 -6.95 -6.50 12.33
N LEU A 29 -6.48 -5.26 12.18
CA LEU A 29 -6.46 -4.29 13.29
C LEU A 29 -7.87 -4.02 13.82
N ARG A 30 -8.83 -3.83 12.91
CA ARG A 30 -10.22 -3.58 13.28
C ARG A 30 -10.77 -4.73 14.12
N LYS A 31 -10.50 -5.96 13.71
CA LYS A 31 -10.93 -7.15 14.44
C LYS A 31 -10.34 -7.22 15.83
N LEU A 32 -9.05 -6.91 15.96
CA LEU A 32 -8.39 -6.91 17.27
C LEU A 32 -9.00 -5.85 18.19
N VAL A 33 -9.28 -4.67 17.67
CA VAL A 33 -9.93 -3.61 18.44
C VAL A 33 -11.33 -4.04 18.89
N GLU A 34 -12.10 -4.64 18.00
CA GLU A 34 -13.45 -5.13 18.31
C GLU A 34 -13.44 -6.24 19.36
N GLN A 35 -12.40 -7.07 19.35
CA GLN A 35 -12.24 -8.14 20.34
C GLN A 35 -11.75 -7.63 21.70
N GLY A 36 -11.46 -6.34 21.80
CA GLY A 36 -11.00 -5.73 23.04
C GLY A 36 -9.55 -6.03 23.36
N VAL A 37 -8.73 -6.35 22.36
CA VAL A 37 -7.30 -6.60 22.56
C VAL A 37 -6.62 -5.30 23.00
N PRO A 38 -5.82 -5.29 24.09
CA PRO A 38 -5.16 -4.08 24.54
C PRO A 38 -4.15 -3.54 23.55
N TYR A 39 -4.03 -2.22 23.47
CA TYR A 39 -3.10 -1.56 22.56
C TYR A 39 -1.63 -1.89 22.84
N ASP A 40 -1.31 -2.19 24.09
CA ASP A 40 0.07 -2.51 24.50
C ASP A 40 0.39 -4.00 24.41
N SER A 41 -0.55 -4.82 23.94
CA SER A 41 -0.32 -6.25 23.76
C SER A 41 0.66 -6.50 22.60
N SER A 42 1.40 -7.60 22.66
CA SER A 42 2.32 -7.97 21.59
C SER A 42 1.58 -8.25 20.28
N GLU A 43 0.37 -8.82 20.38
CA GLU A 43 -0.49 -9.10 19.23
C GLU A 43 -0.88 -7.82 18.50
N MET A 44 -1.31 -6.80 19.24
CA MET A 44 -1.67 -5.52 18.65
C MET A 44 -0.47 -4.80 18.05
N ARG A 45 0.69 -4.83 18.75
CA ARG A 45 1.92 -4.25 18.22
C ARG A 45 2.32 -4.85 16.89
N LYS A 46 2.28 -6.18 16.80
CA LYS A 46 2.61 -6.89 15.56
C LYS A 46 1.72 -6.46 14.41
N ALA A 47 0.41 -6.40 14.67
CA ALA A 47 -0.56 -6.00 13.66
C ALA A 47 -0.35 -4.55 13.22
N LEU A 48 -0.05 -3.66 14.16
CA LEU A 48 0.25 -2.25 13.85
C LEU A 48 1.51 -2.10 13.03
N GLU A 49 2.58 -2.80 13.39
CA GLU A 49 3.84 -2.76 12.65
C GLU A 49 3.66 -3.26 11.24
N GLU A 50 2.93 -4.35 11.07
CA GLU A 50 2.64 -4.91 9.74
C GLU A 50 1.84 -3.92 8.89
N PHE A 51 0.79 -3.34 9.45
CA PHE A 51 -0.01 -2.35 8.76
C PHE A 51 0.81 -1.13 8.35
N GLN A 52 1.61 -0.60 9.28
CA GLN A 52 2.43 0.59 9.02
C GLN A 52 3.45 0.34 7.93
N GLU A 53 4.08 -0.84 7.92
CA GLU A 53 5.06 -1.19 6.90
C GLU A 53 4.41 -1.31 5.51
N LEU A 54 3.28 -1.98 5.42
CA LEU A 54 2.53 -2.13 4.17
C LEU A 54 2.03 -0.79 3.66
N ASP A 55 1.51 0.05 4.55
CA ASP A 55 1.02 1.38 4.21
C ASP A 55 2.16 2.25 3.69
N ARG A 56 3.33 2.18 4.32
CA ARG A 56 4.52 2.92 3.90
C ARG A 56 4.95 2.51 2.50
N GLN A 57 5.00 1.21 2.23
CA GLN A 57 5.35 0.67 0.91
C GLN A 57 4.35 1.11 -0.14
N TRP A 58 3.07 1.08 0.18
CA TRP A 58 2.02 1.50 -0.73
C TRP A 58 2.15 2.97 -1.10
N ARG A 59 2.38 3.83 -0.10
CA ARG A 59 2.53 5.27 -0.32
C ARG A 59 3.77 5.59 -1.17
N ALA A 60 4.88 4.90 -0.92
CA ALA A 60 6.09 5.08 -1.72
C ALA A 60 5.85 4.70 -3.18
N LEU A 61 5.19 3.57 -3.40
CA LEU A 61 4.86 3.11 -4.75
C LEU A 61 3.86 4.05 -5.44
N GLU A 62 2.90 4.57 -4.69
CA GLU A 62 1.95 5.56 -5.21
C GLU A 62 2.66 6.80 -5.73
N GLN A 63 3.64 7.30 -4.97
CA GLN A 63 4.41 8.47 -5.39
C GLN A 63 5.17 8.20 -6.69
N GLU A 64 5.81 7.06 -6.81
CA GLU A 64 6.50 6.65 -8.04
C GLU A 64 5.53 6.57 -9.22
N HIS A 65 4.35 6.00 -8.97
CA HIS A 65 3.32 5.87 -10.00
C HIS A 65 2.82 7.23 -10.48
N LEU A 66 2.56 8.15 -9.55
CA LEU A 66 2.08 9.50 -9.86
C LEU A 66 3.14 10.28 -10.64
N GLN A 67 4.41 10.14 -10.26
CA GLN A 67 5.50 10.79 -10.97
C GLN A 67 5.61 10.27 -12.40
N LEU A 68 5.51 8.97 -12.58
CA LEU A 68 5.56 8.34 -13.89
C LEU A 68 4.39 8.80 -14.78
N ARG A 69 3.20 8.90 -14.21
CA ARG A 69 2.02 9.42 -14.92
C ARG A 69 2.25 10.86 -15.38
N SER A 70 2.84 11.67 -14.50
CA SER A 70 3.16 13.06 -14.81
C SER A 70 4.15 13.17 -15.97
N GLU A 71 5.18 12.32 -15.98
CA GLU A 71 6.17 12.28 -17.04
C GLU A 71 5.54 11.91 -18.38
N ILE A 72 4.66 10.91 -18.38
CA ILE A 72 3.97 10.49 -19.60
C ILE A 72 3.05 11.59 -20.12
N ALA A 73 2.32 12.25 -19.24
CA ALA A 73 1.45 13.36 -19.60
C ALA A 73 2.25 14.54 -20.17
N GLY A 74 3.42 14.80 -19.63
CA GLY A 74 4.29 15.88 -20.10
C GLY A 74 4.92 15.63 -21.48
N GLU A 75 4.94 14.38 -21.93
CA GLU A 75 5.51 14.00 -23.23
C GLU A 75 4.50 14.07 -24.39
N SER A 76 3.23 14.20 -24.09
CA SER A 76 2.20 14.21 -25.11
C SER A 76 2.00 15.60 -25.79
#